data_32224b591c02fe3aef54bd696e829255
#
_entry.id   32224b591c02fe3aef54bd696e829255
#
_cell.length_a   1.000
_cell.length_b   1.000
_cell.length_c   1.000
_cell.angle_alpha   90.00
_cell.angle_beta   90.00
_cell.angle_gamma   90.00
#
_symmetry.space_group_name_H-M   'P 1'
#
loop_
_entity.id
_entity.type
_entity.pdbx_description
1 polymer ?
#
loop_
_entity_poly.entity_id
_entity_poly.type
_entity_poly.pdbx_seq_one_letter_code
_entity_poly.pdbx_strand_id
1 'polypeptide(L)'
;MRLSDAFGRFWIVMACLVGMAQPSVAQKPATHSFQIAKGAFLLDGKPLQIISGELHYARIPREYWRHRLRMAKAMGLNTIATYVFWNYHEVRPGVFDFHTGNRDLGEFIRIAQEEGLWVILRPGPYVCAEWDFGGLPSYLLKTPAVAVRSNDPRYMKAAQRYIDAMAKEIRPLLVTHGGPILMVQVENEYGSFGSDSSYKEATRRMLVHAGIDVPLFTADGDWLFQKGGIPGVFAAANGEMNYDSLTKRVDAFNKGTGPYMVAELYPGWLTHWAEPFPVTPVDSFLPAYDSLLKRGVSINLYMFHGGTNFGFTSGANYTKAMPIEPSMTSYDYDAPLSEAGWATPKYYALRDVIRRHVSYAIPDVPDSLPVIAVPPVRLTAVTDLFGIVDRVAPVNSSQPMSFEDLDQSSGYVLYRHRSASAMHGVLSVPGLRDYAAVFVDGRRVATLDRRTKNFSCAVDIPAGGRLDILVENMGRINYGSALVSDRKGIVQPVTIESAEITGWSMYRLPFASVPSHGTAKPAVSAAAGTPTLYRGSFTLDRTGDTFLDMREWKKGIVFVNGINIGRYWNSGPQQTLYLPGAWLRRGRNDVVVFELNGHDGASEIAGLARPILTQLNAESHPQ
;
A
#
# COMPACT_ATOMS: atom_id res chain seq x y z
N MET A 1 62.78 -71.42 -35.64
CA MET A 1 61.82 -72.56 -35.67
C MET A 1 60.98 -72.53 -34.41
N ARG A 2 59.67 -72.25 -34.59
CA ARG A 2 58.52 -72.45 -33.68
C ARG A 2 58.66 -71.87 -32.25
N LEU A 3 58.00 -70.76 -31.93
CA LEU A 3 56.55 -70.59 -31.60
C LEU A 3 56.14 -71.20 -30.26
N SER A 4 55.67 -70.41 -29.32
CA SER A 4 54.27 -70.50 -28.91
C SER A 4 53.96 -69.52 -27.79
N ASP A 5 52.81 -68.95 -27.94
CA ASP A 5 52.02 -68.00 -27.17
C ASP A 5 51.83 -68.25 -25.68
N ALA A 6 51.68 -67.19 -24.89
CA ALA A 6 50.82 -67.14 -23.71
C ALA A 6 50.26 -65.76 -23.46
N PHE A 7 49.00 -65.57 -23.84
CA PHE A 7 48.16 -64.43 -23.50
C PHE A 7 47.72 -64.51 -22.03
N GLY A 8 48.18 -63.56 -21.22
CA GLY A 8 47.67 -63.38 -19.87
C GLY A 8 46.50 -62.34 -19.87
N ARG A 9 45.29 -62.81 -19.58
CA ARG A 9 44.09 -61.97 -19.43
C ARG A 9 44.12 -61.27 -18.07
N PHE A 10 44.26 -59.92 -18.06
CA PHE A 10 44.01 -59.12 -16.90
C PHE A 10 42.51 -58.77 -16.87
N TRP A 11 41.74 -59.22 -15.88
CA TRP A 11 40.39 -58.77 -15.55
C TRP A 11 40.50 -57.61 -14.61
N ILE A 12 40.15 -56.41 -15.10
CA ILE A 12 39.89 -55.20 -14.24
C ILE A 12 38.47 -55.32 -13.75
N VAL A 13 38.28 -55.59 -12.46
CA VAL A 13 37.01 -55.54 -11.77
C VAL A 13 36.77 -54.08 -11.46
N MET A 14 35.91 -53.44 -12.25
CA MET A 14 35.40 -52.08 -12.01
C MET A 14 34.27 -52.15 -10.97
N ALA A 15 34.59 -51.91 -9.69
CA ALA A 15 33.59 -51.81 -8.63
C ALA A 15 32.81 -50.47 -8.79
N CYS A 16 31.60 -50.53 -9.34
CA CYS A 16 30.67 -49.42 -9.32
C CYS A 16 30.19 -49.19 -7.88
N LEU A 17 30.75 -48.16 -7.21
CA LEU A 17 30.17 -47.58 -6.01
C LEU A 17 28.92 -46.80 -6.41
N VAL A 18 27.76 -47.45 -6.36
CA VAL A 18 26.47 -46.81 -6.39
C VAL A 18 26.29 -46.16 -5.03
N GLY A 19 26.64 -44.88 -4.92
CA GLY A 19 26.30 -44.06 -3.79
C GLY A 19 24.77 -43.91 -3.72
N MET A 20 24.12 -44.67 -2.84
CA MET A 20 22.72 -44.40 -2.48
C MET A 20 22.65 -43.02 -1.83
N ALA A 21 22.26 -42.00 -2.61
CA ALA A 21 21.79 -40.74 -2.06
C ALA A 21 20.53 -41.06 -1.24
N GLN A 22 20.67 -41.12 0.07
CA GLN A 22 19.49 -41.15 0.96
C GLN A 22 18.71 -39.88 0.71
N PRO A 23 17.39 -39.96 0.49
CA PRO A 23 16.57 -38.76 0.44
C PRO A 23 16.71 -38.06 1.80
N SER A 24 17.23 -36.85 1.79
CA SER A 24 17.21 -35.97 2.96
C SER A 24 15.76 -35.81 3.36
N VAL A 25 15.34 -36.51 4.41
CA VAL A 25 14.06 -36.27 5.04
C VAL A 25 14.13 -34.83 5.57
N ALA A 26 13.44 -33.93 4.92
CA ALA A 26 13.32 -32.54 5.40
C ALA A 26 12.83 -32.60 6.86
N GLN A 27 13.71 -32.24 7.78
CA GLN A 27 13.41 -32.24 9.20
C GLN A 27 12.27 -31.26 9.43
N LYS A 28 11.16 -31.74 10.00
CA LYS A 28 10.01 -30.89 10.31
C LYS A 28 10.53 -29.72 11.17
N PRO A 29 10.20 -28.45 10.84
CA PRO A 29 10.63 -27.31 11.64
C PRO A 29 10.29 -27.53 13.11
N ALA A 30 11.18 -27.17 14.02
CA ALA A 30 10.91 -27.25 15.44
C ALA A 30 9.74 -26.33 15.80
N THR A 31 8.77 -26.84 16.52
CA THR A 31 7.69 -26.03 17.07
C THR A 31 8.20 -25.28 18.29
N HIS A 32 7.76 -24.04 18.45
CA HIS A 32 8.11 -23.19 19.59
C HIS A 32 6.84 -22.80 20.36
N SER A 33 7.00 -22.46 21.62
CA SER A 33 5.94 -21.88 22.44
C SER A 33 6.17 -20.38 22.63
N PHE A 34 5.15 -19.56 22.36
CA PHE A 34 5.19 -18.13 22.68
C PHE A 34 4.04 -17.77 23.59
N GLN A 35 4.33 -17.04 24.66
CA GLN A 35 3.36 -16.68 25.70
C GLN A 35 3.52 -15.22 26.12
N ILE A 36 2.40 -14.57 26.42
CA ILE A 36 2.35 -13.27 27.07
C ILE A 36 2.13 -13.56 28.56
N ALA A 37 3.23 -13.53 29.33
CA ALA A 37 3.22 -13.81 30.75
C ALA A 37 3.23 -12.51 31.58
N LYS A 38 3.05 -12.62 32.88
CA LYS A 38 3.19 -11.48 33.76
C LYS A 38 4.63 -10.96 33.72
N GLY A 39 4.81 -9.72 33.28
CA GLY A 39 6.11 -9.03 33.24
C GLY A 39 6.98 -9.34 32.01
N ALA A 40 6.67 -10.33 31.19
CA ALA A 40 7.53 -10.68 30.05
C ALA A 40 6.77 -11.39 28.90
N PHE A 41 7.25 -11.21 27.68
CA PHE A 41 7.01 -12.15 26.60
C PHE A 41 7.97 -13.33 26.78
N LEU A 42 7.45 -14.56 26.63
CA LEU A 42 8.25 -15.78 26.76
C LEU A 42 8.26 -16.56 25.46
N LEU A 43 9.46 -16.86 24.96
CA LEU A 43 9.69 -17.79 23.86
C LEU A 43 10.39 -19.04 24.42
N ASP A 44 9.74 -20.20 24.32
CA ASP A 44 10.22 -21.46 24.92
C ASP A 44 10.54 -21.32 26.41
N GLY A 45 9.69 -20.60 27.13
CA GLY A 45 9.85 -20.32 28.55
C GLY A 45 10.94 -19.29 28.91
N LYS A 46 11.65 -18.73 27.93
CA LYS A 46 12.69 -17.72 28.14
C LYS A 46 12.19 -16.32 27.82
N PRO A 47 12.55 -15.30 28.60
CA PRO A 47 12.18 -13.92 28.30
C PRO A 47 12.67 -13.48 26.91
N LEU A 48 11.79 -12.86 26.14
CA LEU A 48 12.07 -12.26 24.84
C LEU A 48 11.67 -10.77 24.87
N GLN A 49 12.63 -9.87 24.69
CA GLN A 49 12.32 -8.49 24.34
C GLN A 49 12.15 -8.40 22.82
N ILE A 50 10.97 -8.00 22.36
CA ILE A 50 10.66 -7.84 20.95
C ILE A 50 11.21 -6.48 20.48
N ILE A 51 12.16 -6.52 19.54
CA ILE A 51 12.71 -5.34 18.86
C ILE A 51 12.31 -5.50 17.39
N SER A 52 11.25 -4.81 17.00
CA SER A 52 10.55 -5.01 15.73
C SER A 52 10.54 -3.76 14.86
N GLY A 53 10.33 -3.96 13.58
CA GLY A 53 10.05 -2.91 12.63
C GLY A 53 9.00 -3.33 11.62
N GLU A 54 8.11 -2.39 11.29
CA GLU A 54 7.03 -2.60 10.34
C GLU A 54 7.53 -2.50 8.91
N LEU A 55 7.19 -3.51 8.09
CA LEU A 55 7.38 -3.53 6.64
C LEU A 55 6.11 -4.08 5.99
N HIS A 56 5.62 -3.44 4.95
CA HIS A 56 4.44 -3.91 4.23
C HIS A 56 4.85 -4.61 2.94
N TYR A 57 4.78 -5.93 2.88
CA TYR A 57 5.16 -6.73 1.70
C TYR A 57 4.49 -6.25 0.40
N ALA A 58 3.25 -5.73 0.48
CA ALA A 58 2.52 -5.19 -0.66
C ALA A 58 3.15 -3.91 -1.25
N ARG A 59 3.94 -3.17 -0.45
CA ARG A 59 4.65 -1.94 -0.83
C ARG A 59 6.09 -2.17 -1.26
N ILE A 60 6.54 -3.42 -1.29
CA ILE A 60 7.91 -3.81 -1.62
C ILE A 60 7.87 -4.80 -2.77
N PRO A 61 8.62 -4.61 -3.86
CA PRO A 61 8.74 -5.64 -4.90
C PRO A 61 9.14 -6.98 -4.29
N ARG A 62 8.48 -8.07 -4.71
CA ARG A 62 8.74 -9.44 -4.19
C ARG A 62 10.23 -9.79 -4.23
N GLU A 63 10.91 -9.40 -5.29
CA GLU A 63 12.33 -9.68 -5.52
C GLU A 63 13.22 -9.01 -4.48
N TYR A 64 12.71 -7.99 -3.79
CA TYR A 64 13.44 -7.19 -2.78
C TYR A 64 13.10 -7.56 -1.34
N TRP A 65 12.12 -8.44 -1.09
CA TRP A 65 11.73 -8.82 0.27
C TRP A 65 12.90 -9.30 1.10
N ARG A 66 13.71 -10.23 0.58
CA ARG A 66 14.88 -10.76 1.28
C ARG A 66 15.90 -9.68 1.63
N HIS A 67 16.16 -8.75 0.71
CA HIS A 67 17.05 -7.64 0.98
C HIS A 67 16.52 -6.76 2.11
N ARG A 68 15.24 -6.38 2.10
CA ARG A 68 14.63 -5.55 3.17
C ARG A 68 14.64 -6.26 4.52
N LEU A 69 14.40 -7.56 4.55
CA LEU A 69 14.45 -8.37 5.77
C LEU A 69 15.89 -8.51 6.30
N ARG A 70 16.89 -8.66 5.43
CA ARG A 70 18.30 -8.61 5.84
C ARG A 70 18.70 -7.24 6.39
N MET A 71 18.20 -6.16 5.82
CA MET A 71 18.39 -4.82 6.35
C MET A 71 17.78 -4.69 7.76
N ALA A 72 16.59 -5.24 7.99
CA ALA A 72 15.96 -5.28 9.30
C ALA A 72 16.83 -6.05 10.32
N LYS A 73 17.31 -7.24 9.94
CA LYS A 73 18.21 -8.03 10.77
C LYS A 73 19.52 -7.29 11.07
N ALA A 74 20.10 -6.64 10.06
CA ALA A 74 21.34 -5.87 10.18
C ALA A 74 21.17 -4.58 10.99
N MET A 75 19.95 -4.02 11.11
CA MET A 75 19.71 -2.94 12.10
C MET A 75 19.70 -3.48 13.55
N GLY A 76 19.56 -4.80 13.72
CA GLY A 76 19.50 -5.44 15.03
C GLY A 76 18.08 -5.86 15.43
N LEU A 77 17.11 -5.80 14.53
CA LEU A 77 15.77 -6.31 14.81
C LEU A 77 15.78 -7.84 14.94
N ASN A 78 15.00 -8.35 15.88
CA ASN A 78 14.76 -9.78 16.03
C ASN A 78 13.38 -10.19 15.51
N THR A 79 12.53 -9.23 15.21
CA THR A 79 11.15 -9.42 14.78
C THR A 79 10.81 -8.39 13.70
N ILE A 80 9.89 -8.73 12.81
CA ILE A 80 9.23 -7.77 11.93
C ILE A 80 7.73 -7.78 12.17
N ALA A 81 7.06 -6.68 11.87
CA ALA A 81 5.60 -6.64 11.83
C ALA A 81 5.12 -6.32 10.42
N THR A 82 3.94 -6.81 10.05
CA THR A 82 3.31 -6.50 8.78
C THR A 82 1.80 -6.53 8.85
N TYR A 83 1.16 -5.55 8.20
CA TYR A 83 -0.26 -5.61 7.93
C TYR A 83 -0.60 -6.58 6.80
N VAL A 84 -1.81 -7.14 6.82
CA VAL A 84 -2.42 -7.85 5.70
C VAL A 84 -3.60 -7.04 5.18
N PHE A 85 -3.50 -6.56 3.96
CA PHE A 85 -4.51 -5.67 3.37
C PHE A 85 -5.61 -6.49 2.72
N TRP A 86 -6.80 -6.50 3.29
CA TRP A 86 -7.92 -7.31 2.80
C TRP A 86 -8.25 -7.00 1.32
N ASN A 87 -8.40 -5.71 0.94
CA ASN A 87 -8.71 -5.31 -0.44
C ASN A 87 -7.60 -5.60 -1.46
N TYR A 88 -6.37 -5.86 -0.98
CA TYR A 88 -5.25 -6.26 -1.84
C TYR A 88 -5.35 -7.73 -2.23
N HIS A 89 -5.86 -8.56 -1.35
CA HIS A 89 -6.01 -10.00 -1.55
C HIS A 89 -7.37 -10.40 -2.11
N GLU A 90 -8.45 -9.75 -1.70
CA GLU A 90 -9.79 -10.00 -2.28
C GLU A 90 -9.94 -9.23 -3.59
N VAL A 91 -9.45 -9.81 -4.69
CA VAL A 91 -9.40 -9.19 -6.02
C VAL A 91 -10.79 -8.98 -6.64
N ARG A 92 -11.77 -9.74 -6.19
CA ARG A 92 -13.21 -9.59 -6.44
C ARG A 92 -13.97 -10.18 -5.27
N PRO A 93 -15.22 -9.77 -4.98
CA PRO A 93 -15.99 -10.30 -3.86
C PRO A 93 -15.97 -11.84 -3.79
N GLY A 94 -15.38 -12.39 -2.74
CA GLY A 94 -15.22 -13.84 -2.51
C GLY A 94 -14.08 -14.52 -3.26
N VAL A 95 -13.29 -13.79 -4.06
CA VAL A 95 -12.15 -14.34 -4.81
C VAL A 95 -10.85 -13.77 -4.26
N PHE A 96 -10.06 -14.63 -3.64
CA PHE A 96 -8.81 -14.27 -2.97
C PHE A 96 -7.58 -14.72 -3.76
N ASP A 97 -6.53 -13.90 -3.74
CA ASP A 97 -5.21 -14.19 -4.28
C ASP A 97 -4.16 -13.91 -3.19
N PHE A 98 -3.51 -14.97 -2.71
CA PHE A 98 -2.41 -14.93 -1.74
C PHE A 98 -1.09 -15.45 -2.31
N HIS A 99 -0.98 -15.60 -3.63
CA HIS A 99 0.15 -16.29 -4.26
C HIS A 99 0.82 -15.50 -5.41
N THR A 100 0.09 -14.57 -6.05
CA THR A 100 0.61 -13.90 -7.26
C THR A 100 1.46 -12.68 -6.91
N GLY A 101 2.74 -12.70 -7.30
CA GLY A 101 3.65 -11.55 -7.16
C GLY A 101 3.74 -11.07 -5.71
N ASN A 102 3.52 -9.78 -5.48
CA ASN A 102 3.56 -9.18 -4.15
C ASN A 102 2.41 -9.63 -3.21
N ARG A 103 1.46 -10.45 -3.69
CA ARG A 103 0.38 -11.00 -2.85
C ARG A 103 0.78 -12.27 -2.11
N ASP A 104 1.95 -12.83 -2.36
CA ASP A 104 2.41 -14.09 -1.73
C ASP A 104 2.84 -13.85 -0.28
N LEU A 105 1.83 -13.66 0.59
CA LEU A 105 2.02 -13.44 2.04
C LEU A 105 2.81 -14.58 2.69
N GLY A 106 2.47 -15.82 2.32
CA GLY A 106 3.13 -16.99 2.88
C GLY A 106 4.64 -17.00 2.59
N GLU A 107 5.03 -16.65 1.38
CA GLU A 107 6.44 -16.57 0.99
C GLU A 107 7.18 -15.44 1.72
N PHE A 108 6.56 -14.25 1.85
CA PHE A 108 7.17 -13.16 2.62
C PHE A 108 7.49 -13.59 4.06
N ILE A 109 6.55 -14.28 4.72
CA ILE A 109 6.73 -14.78 6.09
C ILE A 109 7.80 -15.89 6.16
N ARG A 110 7.86 -16.80 5.15
CA ARG A 110 8.92 -17.83 5.08
C ARG A 110 10.30 -17.21 4.91
N ILE A 111 10.43 -16.19 4.06
CA ILE A 111 11.70 -15.48 3.90
C ILE A 111 12.11 -14.81 5.22
N ALA A 112 11.17 -14.21 5.99
CA ALA A 112 11.49 -13.68 7.30
C ALA A 112 12.04 -14.75 8.26
N GLN A 113 11.44 -15.94 8.26
CA GLN A 113 11.92 -17.09 9.05
C GLN A 113 13.33 -17.54 8.62
N GLU A 114 13.59 -17.64 7.33
CA GLU A 114 14.89 -18.01 6.77
C GLU A 114 16.00 -17.02 7.15
N GLU A 115 15.66 -15.72 7.23
CA GLU A 115 16.58 -14.69 7.70
C GLU A 115 16.66 -14.61 9.24
N GLY A 116 15.98 -15.52 9.96
CA GLY A 116 15.99 -15.63 11.42
C GLY A 116 15.28 -14.47 12.12
N LEU A 117 14.15 -14.02 11.55
CA LEU A 117 13.28 -12.99 12.11
C LEU A 117 11.94 -13.61 12.53
N TRP A 118 11.47 -13.25 13.70
CA TRP A 118 10.11 -13.51 14.12
C TRP A 118 9.13 -12.55 13.43
N VAL A 119 7.84 -12.88 13.47
CA VAL A 119 6.79 -12.08 12.81
C VAL A 119 5.65 -11.77 13.77
N ILE A 120 5.23 -10.50 13.78
CA ILE A 120 3.95 -10.05 14.32
C ILE A 120 3.03 -9.82 13.14
N LEU A 121 1.89 -10.52 13.09
CA LEU A 121 0.94 -10.37 12.00
C LEU A 121 -0.23 -9.48 12.41
N ARG A 122 -0.57 -8.53 11.55
CA ARG A 122 -1.61 -7.52 11.80
C ARG A 122 -2.68 -7.57 10.69
N PRO A 123 -3.61 -8.57 10.77
CA PRO A 123 -4.53 -8.85 9.66
C PRO A 123 -5.77 -7.96 9.60
N GLY A 124 -6.02 -7.14 10.58
CA GLY A 124 -7.22 -6.33 10.64
C GLY A 124 -8.48 -7.07 11.15
N PRO A 125 -9.63 -6.95 10.45
CA PRO A 125 -9.95 -6.67 9.03
C PRO A 125 -9.64 -5.26 8.49
N TYR A 126 -9.65 -4.25 9.33
CA TYR A 126 -9.23 -2.90 9.04
C TYR A 126 -7.81 -2.66 9.55
N VAL A 127 -6.97 -1.97 8.78
CA VAL A 127 -5.54 -1.80 9.10
C VAL A 127 -5.07 -0.35 9.04
N CYS A 128 -5.84 0.62 8.56
CA CYS A 128 -5.44 2.02 8.35
C CYS A 128 -4.32 2.17 7.31
N ALA A 129 -3.09 2.39 7.77
CA ALA A 129 -1.84 2.33 7.01
C ALA A 129 -1.76 3.26 5.79
N GLU A 130 -2.50 4.36 5.74
CA GLU A 130 -2.63 5.27 4.59
C GLU A 130 -2.87 4.51 3.27
N TRP A 131 -3.53 3.37 3.39
CA TRP A 131 -3.95 2.51 2.31
C TRP A 131 -5.42 2.74 1.97
N ASP A 132 -5.79 2.61 0.67
CA ASP A 132 -7.17 2.85 0.22
C ASP A 132 -8.20 2.15 1.12
N PHE A 133 -9.13 2.93 1.67
CA PHE A 133 -10.19 2.49 2.59
C PHE A 133 -9.67 1.76 3.85
N GLY A 134 -8.43 2.02 4.27
CA GLY A 134 -7.82 1.31 5.41
C GLY A 134 -7.72 -0.19 5.23
N GLY A 135 -7.57 -0.65 3.99
CA GLY A 135 -7.49 -2.06 3.62
C GLY A 135 -8.83 -2.76 3.40
N LEU A 136 -9.95 -2.12 3.67
CA LEU A 136 -11.29 -2.69 3.45
C LEU A 136 -11.65 -2.71 1.95
N PRO A 137 -12.37 -3.72 1.44
CA PRO A 137 -12.82 -3.73 0.05
C PRO A 137 -13.89 -2.67 -0.23
N SER A 138 -13.73 -1.94 -1.33
CA SER A 138 -14.62 -0.85 -1.72
C SER A 138 -16.07 -1.28 -1.99
N TYR A 139 -16.31 -2.55 -2.37
CA TYR A 139 -17.66 -3.07 -2.59
C TYR A 139 -18.55 -3.02 -1.34
N LEU A 140 -17.95 -2.91 -0.14
CA LEU A 140 -18.69 -2.72 1.12
C LEU A 140 -19.44 -1.37 1.16
N LEU A 141 -19.03 -0.40 0.34
CA LEU A 141 -19.70 0.90 0.19
C LEU A 141 -20.73 0.93 -0.95
N LYS A 142 -20.95 -0.20 -1.67
CA LYS A 142 -21.98 -0.29 -2.71
C LYS A 142 -23.37 -0.09 -2.10
N THR A 143 -24.29 0.49 -2.85
CA THR A 143 -25.65 0.78 -2.37
C THR A 143 -26.51 -0.50 -2.25
N PRO A 144 -27.16 -0.74 -1.10
CA PRO A 144 -27.03 -0.02 0.16
C PRO A 144 -25.71 -0.35 0.86
N ALA A 145 -25.01 0.68 1.31
CA ALA A 145 -23.72 0.52 1.97
C ALA A 145 -23.82 -0.35 3.24
N VAL A 146 -22.73 -1.08 3.49
CA VAL A 146 -22.58 -1.92 4.68
C VAL A 146 -21.98 -1.07 5.79
N ALA A 147 -22.48 -1.21 7.02
CA ALA A 147 -21.86 -0.59 8.19
C ALA A 147 -20.56 -1.33 8.53
N VAL A 148 -19.43 -0.83 8.03
CA VAL A 148 -18.12 -1.42 8.29
C VAL A 148 -17.66 -1.20 9.73
N ARG A 149 -16.74 -2.06 10.21
CA ARG A 149 -16.21 -2.04 11.58
C ARG A 149 -17.33 -2.08 12.64
N SER A 150 -18.35 -2.88 12.39
CA SER A 150 -19.53 -3.04 13.24
C SER A 150 -20.08 -4.48 13.17
N ASN A 151 -21.09 -4.78 13.96
CA ASN A 151 -21.81 -6.05 13.90
C ASN A 151 -22.85 -6.14 12.77
N ASP A 152 -22.76 -5.30 11.72
CA ASP A 152 -23.59 -5.51 10.51
C ASP A 152 -23.34 -6.93 9.98
N PRO A 153 -24.37 -7.78 9.90
CA PRO A 153 -24.16 -9.20 9.52
C PRO A 153 -23.56 -9.36 8.13
N ARG A 154 -23.75 -8.38 7.22
CA ARG A 154 -23.15 -8.39 5.88
C ARG A 154 -21.65 -8.15 5.96
N TYR A 155 -21.20 -7.19 6.80
CA TYR A 155 -19.80 -6.92 7.08
C TYR A 155 -19.15 -8.12 7.77
N MET A 156 -19.75 -8.62 8.85
CA MET A 156 -19.22 -9.75 9.62
C MET A 156 -19.07 -11.00 8.76
N LYS A 157 -20.04 -11.29 7.87
CA LYS A 157 -19.95 -12.40 6.92
C LYS A 157 -18.81 -12.22 5.91
N ALA A 158 -18.59 -10.99 5.41
CA ALA A 158 -17.51 -10.71 4.48
C ALA A 158 -16.14 -10.78 5.17
N ALA A 159 -16.03 -10.22 6.38
CA ALA A 159 -14.82 -10.28 7.20
C ALA A 159 -14.44 -11.72 7.58
N GLN A 160 -15.42 -12.56 7.93
CA GLN A 160 -15.17 -13.97 8.22
C GLN A 160 -14.57 -14.70 7.00
N ARG A 161 -15.14 -14.50 5.79
CA ARG A 161 -14.58 -15.09 4.56
C ARG A 161 -13.12 -14.69 4.34
N TYR A 162 -12.81 -13.42 4.57
CA TYR A 162 -11.44 -12.93 4.46
C TYR A 162 -10.51 -13.59 5.50
N ILE A 163 -10.92 -13.60 6.76
CA ILE A 163 -10.14 -14.21 7.85
C ILE A 163 -9.92 -15.71 7.57
N ASP A 164 -10.95 -16.43 7.12
CA ASP A 164 -10.84 -17.86 6.78
C ASP A 164 -9.88 -18.11 5.60
N ALA A 165 -9.92 -17.25 4.59
CA ALA A 165 -9.01 -17.35 3.44
C ALA A 165 -7.56 -17.07 3.85
N MET A 166 -7.32 -16.00 4.59
CA MET A 166 -6.02 -15.63 5.12
C MET A 166 -5.47 -16.69 6.09
N ALA A 167 -6.31 -17.20 6.99
CA ALA A 167 -5.90 -18.20 7.98
C ALA A 167 -5.38 -19.50 7.33
N LYS A 168 -5.89 -19.90 6.17
CA LYS A 168 -5.37 -21.07 5.43
C LYS A 168 -3.91 -20.89 5.06
N GLU A 169 -3.50 -19.68 4.72
CA GLU A 169 -2.13 -19.35 4.32
C GLU A 169 -1.17 -19.27 5.52
N ILE A 170 -1.64 -18.70 6.64
CA ILE A 170 -0.76 -18.36 7.76
C ILE A 170 -0.71 -19.42 8.87
N ARG A 171 -1.73 -20.28 9.02
CA ARG A 171 -1.75 -21.31 10.08
C ARG A 171 -0.49 -22.21 10.08
N PRO A 172 0.01 -22.69 8.93
CA PRO A 172 1.25 -23.47 8.90
C PRO A 172 2.49 -22.67 9.34
N LEU A 173 2.36 -21.33 9.39
CA LEU A 173 3.44 -20.40 9.70
C LEU A 173 3.34 -19.83 11.14
N LEU A 174 2.37 -20.28 11.93
CA LEU A 174 2.29 -19.95 13.35
C LEU A 174 3.45 -20.61 14.11
N VAL A 175 3.93 -19.99 15.15
CA VAL A 175 5.06 -20.48 15.97
C VAL A 175 4.76 -21.86 16.56
N THR A 176 3.53 -22.13 16.91
CA THR A 176 3.01 -23.43 17.38
C THR A 176 3.07 -24.54 16.31
N HIS A 177 3.18 -24.16 15.03
CA HIS A 177 3.28 -25.09 13.90
C HIS A 177 4.67 -25.11 13.26
N GLY A 178 5.66 -24.41 13.88
CA GLY A 178 7.05 -24.35 13.40
C GLY A 178 7.34 -23.17 12.48
N GLY A 179 6.42 -22.23 12.34
CA GLY A 179 6.63 -20.96 11.63
C GLY A 179 7.14 -19.83 12.54
N PRO A 180 7.31 -18.61 12.01
CA PRO A 180 7.86 -17.50 12.75
C PRO A 180 6.81 -16.57 13.39
N ILE A 181 5.49 -16.78 13.17
CA ILE A 181 4.45 -15.87 13.68
C ILE A 181 4.26 -16.07 15.17
N LEU A 182 4.66 -15.07 15.97
CA LEU A 182 4.57 -15.09 17.43
C LEU A 182 3.17 -14.76 17.94
N MET A 183 2.55 -13.73 17.40
CA MET A 183 1.25 -13.22 17.83
C MET A 183 0.51 -12.50 16.69
N VAL A 184 -0.82 -12.37 16.84
CA VAL A 184 -1.69 -11.79 15.83
C VAL A 184 -2.55 -10.68 16.43
N GLN A 185 -2.59 -9.52 15.75
CA GLN A 185 -3.41 -8.38 16.17
C GLN A 185 -4.88 -8.59 15.81
N VAL A 186 -5.76 -8.14 16.68
CA VAL A 186 -7.21 -8.07 16.47
C VAL A 186 -7.58 -6.63 16.12
N GLU A 187 -8.16 -6.41 14.94
CA GLU A 187 -8.54 -5.08 14.48
C GLU A 187 -7.35 -4.10 14.41
N ASN A 188 -7.58 -2.80 14.32
CA ASN A 188 -6.55 -1.77 14.47
C ASN A 188 -7.17 -0.46 14.94
N GLU A 189 -6.62 0.10 16.04
CA GLU A 189 -6.99 1.41 16.57
C GLU A 189 -8.52 1.61 16.66
N TYR A 190 -9.22 0.58 17.09
CA TYR A 190 -10.69 0.65 17.14
C TYR A 190 -11.18 1.73 18.09
N GLY A 191 -10.41 2.05 19.12
CA GLY A 191 -10.75 3.10 20.08
C GLY A 191 -10.89 4.49 19.48
N SER A 192 -10.25 4.76 18.35
CA SER A 192 -10.38 6.02 17.59
C SER A 192 -11.63 6.06 16.71
N PHE A 193 -12.22 4.90 16.41
CA PHE A 193 -13.40 4.75 15.55
C PHE A 193 -14.68 4.50 16.35
N GLY A 194 -14.62 3.66 17.37
CA GLY A 194 -15.79 3.24 18.12
C GLY A 194 -15.46 2.66 19.50
N SER A 195 -16.48 2.07 20.15
CA SER A 195 -16.36 1.46 21.48
C SER A 195 -17.20 0.20 21.64
N ASP A 196 -17.72 -0.38 20.54
CA ASP A 196 -18.55 -1.58 20.57
C ASP A 196 -17.74 -2.81 20.98
N SER A 197 -17.88 -3.21 22.24
CA SER A 197 -17.20 -4.39 22.80
C SER A 197 -17.66 -5.70 22.16
N SER A 198 -18.90 -5.78 21.72
CA SER A 198 -19.45 -6.99 21.09
C SER A 198 -18.85 -7.23 19.69
N TYR A 199 -18.61 -6.15 18.93
CA TYR A 199 -17.91 -6.21 17.66
C TYR A 199 -16.45 -6.67 17.81
N LYS A 200 -15.71 -6.05 18.74
CA LYS A 200 -14.31 -6.42 19.00
C LYS A 200 -14.18 -7.89 19.41
N GLU A 201 -15.03 -8.34 20.32
CA GLU A 201 -15.04 -9.73 20.76
C GLU A 201 -15.47 -10.70 19.64
N ALA A 202 -16.39 -10.31 18.77
CA ALA A 202 -16.74 -11.08 17.59
C ALA A 202 -15.57 -11.20 16.61
N THR A 203 -14.82 -10.11 16.39
CA THR A 203 -13.61 -10.10 15.53
C THR A 203 -12.52 -11.00 16.12
N ARG A 204 -12.29 -10.95 17.44
CA ARG A 204 -11.38 -11.87 18.13
C ARG A 204 -11.79 -13.33 17.91
N ARG A 205 -13.07 -13.64 18.08
CA ARG A 205 -13.59 -15.00 17.87
C ARG A 205 -13.45 -15.49 16.44
N MET A 206 -13.55 -14.61 15.44
CA MET A 206 -13.28 -14.98 14.04
C MET A 206 -11.87 -15.56 13.86
N LEU A 207 -10.85 -14.91 14.44
CA LEU A 207 -9.47 -15.38 14.37
C LEU A 207 -9.31 -16.74 15.08
N VAL A 208 -9.87 -16.88 16.28
CA VAL A 208 -9.80 -18.15 17.03
C VAL A 208 -10.50 -19.28 16.27
N HIS A 209 -11.70 -19.04 15.72
CA HIS A 209 -12.44 -20.04 14.93
C HIS A 209 -11.72 -20.42 13.63
N ALA A 210 -10.97 -19.48 13.03
CA ALA A 210 -10.14 -19.74 11.87
C ALA A 210 -8.87 -20.55 12.20
N GLY A 211 -8.65 -20.89 13.49
CA GLY A 211 -7.54 -21.73 13.95
C GLY A 211 -6.24 -20.97 14.23
N ILE A 212 -6.33 -19.71 14.59
CA ILE A 212 -5.19 -18.93 15.11
C ILE A 212 -5.03 -19.29 16.59
N ASP A 213 -3.99 -20.05 16.91
CA ASP A 213 -3.70 -20.62 18.23
C ASP A 213 -2.49 -19.96 18.94
N VAL A 214 -2.03 -18.84 18.43
CA VAL A 214 -1.03 -17.99 19.08
C VAL A 214 -1.70 -16.83 19.84
N PRO A 215 -0.99 -16.17 20.79
CA PRO A 215 -1.55 -15.03 21.50
C PRO A 215 -2.10 -13.94 20.59
N LEU A 216 -3.27 -13.43 20.94
CA LEU A 216 -3.89 -12.29 20.29
C LEU A 216 -3.62 -11.02 21.11
N PHE A 217 -3.55 -9.86 20.43
CA PHE A 217 -3.38 -8.56 21.07
C PHE A 217 -4.18 -7.48 20.35
N THR A 218 -4.43 -6.35 21.02
CA THR A 218 -4.97 -5.12 20.43
C THR A 218 -3.91 -4.01 20.44
N ALA A 219 -4.02 -3.06 19.52
CA ALA A 219 -3.15 -1.88 19.48
C ALA A 219 -3.99 -0.63 19.29
N ASP A 220 -3.85 0.32 20.20
CA ASP A 220 -4.54 1.61 20.22
C ASP A 220 -3.61 2.67 20.83
N GLY A 221 -3.92 3.98 20.64
CA GLY A 221 -3.37 4.99 21.53
C GLY A 221 -3.65 4.61 22.99
N ASP A 222 -2.68 4.74 23.87
CA ASP A 222 -2.79 4.23 25.24
C ASP A 222 -3.96 4.86 26.04
N TRP A 223 -4.37 6.08 25.70
CA TRP A 223 -5.57 6.76 26.24
C TRP A 223 -6.89 6.20 25.71
N LEU A 224 -6.86 5.30 24.71
CA LEU A 224 -8.03 4.70 24.06
C LEU A 224 -8.25 3.23 24.45
N PHE A 225 -7.41 2.62 25.29
CA PHE A 225 -7.52 1.21 25.65
C PHE A 225 -8.90 0.81 26.16
N GLN A 226 -9.59 1.68 26.93
CA GLN A 226 -10.94 1.38 27.42
C GLN A 226 -11.97 1.27 26.29
N LYS A 227 -11.75 1.96 25.17
CA LYS A 227 -12.62 1.92 23.99
C LYS A 227 -12.20 0.84 23.00
N GLY A 228 -10.91 0.78 22.65
CA GLY A 228 -10.36 -0.09 21.61
C GLY A 228 -9.97 -1.47 22.10
N GLY A 229 -9.44 -1.60 23.30
CA GLY A 229 -8.98 -2.88 23.86
C GLY A 229 -10.11 -3.87 24.15
N ILE A 230 -9.72 -5.13 24.28
CA ILE A 230 -10.61 -6.25 24.64
C ILE A 230 -10.22 -6.75 26.03
N PRO A 231 -11.11 -6.77 27.03
CA PRO A 231 -10.78 -7.26 28.37
C PRO A 231 -10.20 -8.68 28.35
N GLY A 232 -9.02 -8.86 28.99
CA GLY A 232 -8.33 -10.15 29.00
C GLY A 232 -7.47 -10.46 27.77
N VAL A 233 -7.44 -9.57 26.78
CA VAL A 233 -6.50 -9.59 25.64
C VAL A 233 -5.45 -8.53 25.89
N PHE A 234 -4.19 -8.85 25.63
CA PHE A 234 -3.07 -7.92 25.78
C PHE A 234 -3.27 -6.67 24.91
N ALA A 235 -3.16 -5.49 25.50
CA ALA A 235 -3.23 -4.22 24.80
C ALA A 235 -1.82 -3.60 24.72
N ALA A 236 -1.35 -3.33 23.51
CA ALA A 236 -0.12 -2.62 23.20
C ALA A 236 -0.41 -1.17 22.82
N ALA A 237 0.48 -0.25 23.16
CA ALA A 237 0.29 1.18 22.91
C ALA A 237 0.80 1.59 21.53
N ASN A 238 0.08 2.52 20.88
CA ASN A 238 0.56 3.23 19.69
C ASN A 238 0.99 4.64 20.09
N GLY A 239 2.17 5.09 19.62
CA GLY A 239 2.67 6.46 19.74
C GLY A 239 3.22 6.86 21.10
N GLU A 240 3.15 6.04 22.13
CA GLU A 240 3.62 6.42 23.47
C GLU A 240 5.14 6.20 23.62
N MET A 241 5.84 7.26 23.99
CA MET A 241 7.29 7.24 24.22
C MET A 241 7.70 7.53 25.67
N ASN A 242 6.75 7.90 26.52
CA ASN A 242 7.01 8.12 27.94
C ASN A 242 6.76 6.83 28.72
N TYR A 243 7.81 6.30 29.35
CA TYR A 243 7.75 5.02 30.10
C TYR A 243 6.72 5.02 31.22
N ASP A 244 6.66 6.09 32.02
CA ASP A 244 5.78 6.15 33.19
C ASP A 244 4.31 6.25 32.77
N SER A 245 4.02 6.97 31.68
CA SER A 245 2.70 7.02 31.06
C SER A 245 2.30 5.66 30.53
N LEU A 246 3.17 5.03 29.74
CA LEU A 246 2.97 3.70 29.15
C LEU A 246 2.64 2.67 30.22
N THR A 247 3.50 2.55 31.25
CA THR A 247 3.33 1.53 32.30
C THR A 247 2.06 1.75 33.11
N LYS A 248 1.79 2.98 33.51
CA LYS A 248 0.56 3.35 34.25
C LYS A 248 -0.71 2.94 33.49
N ARG A 249 -0.78 3.18 32.18
CA ARG A 249 -1.98 2.92 31.39
C ARG A 249 -2.11 1.44 31.01
N VAL A 250 -0.99 0.79 30.66
CA VAL A 250 -0.96 -0.65 30.38
C VAL A 250 -1.33 -1.44 31.61
N ASP A 251 -0.78 -1.13 32.79
CA ASP A 251 -1.12 -1.81 34.05
C ASP A 251 -2.57 -1.61 34.45
N ALA A 252 -3.10 -0.40 34.27
CA ALA A 252 -4.50 -0.12 34.56
C ALA A 252 -5.46 -0.95 33.68
N PHE A 253 -5.12 -1.20 32.42
CA PHE A 253 -5.95 -1.98 31.50
C PHE A 253 -5.71 -3.49 31.63
N ASN A 254 -4.45 -3.94 31.58
CA ASN A 254 -4.06 -5.36 31.59
C ASN A 254 -4.10 -5.98 33.02
N LYS A 255 -4.44 -5.21 34.04
CA LYS A 255 -4.54 -5.64 35.45
C LYS A 255 -3.27 -6.34 35.96
N GLY A 256 -2.11 -5.82 35.64
CA GLY A 256 -0.86 -6.43 36.02
C GLY A 256 0.37 -5.58 35.76
N THR A 257 1.52 -6.19 35.90
CA THR A 257 2.85 -5.59 35.71
C THR A 257 3.44 -6.07 34.39
N GLY A 258 3.10 -5.39 33.29
CA GLY A 258 3.63 -5.73 31.98
C GLY A 258 3.21 -7.11 31.42
N PRO A 259 3.85 -7.57 30.31
CA PRO A 259 4.91 -6.89 29.56
C PRO A 259 4.46 -5.56 28.99
N TYR A 260 5.42 -4.70 28.67
CA TYR A 260 5.15 -3.42 28.02
C TYR A 260 5.58 -3.47 26.56
N MET A 261 4.71 -2.94 25.68
CA MET A 261 4.99 -2.87 24.25
C MET A 261 4.42 -1.59 23.64
N VAL A 262 5.24 -0.93 22.84
CA VAL A 262 4.83 0.11 21.90
C VAL A 262 4.71 -0.55 20.53
N ALA A 263 3.45 -0.76 20.07
CA ALA A 263 3.17 -1.45 18.81
C ALA A 263 3.38 -0.57 17.58
N GLU A 264 3.38 0.76 17.77
CA GLU A 264 3.77 1.72 16.74
C GLU A 264 4.54 2.87 17.39
N LEU A 265 5.86 2.91 17.17
CA LEU A 265 6.70 4.05 17.51
C LEU A 265 7.12 4.72 16.19
N TYR A 266 6.90 6.02 16.08
CA TYR A 266 7.00 6.77 14.82
C TYR A 266 8.33 7.50 14.67
N PRO A 267 9.33 6.95 13.93
CA PRO A 267 10.59 7.64 13.63
C PRO A 267 10.48 8.66 12.49
N GLY A 268 9.35 8.70 11.80
CA GLY A 268 8.98 9.59 10.73
C GLY A 268 7.46 9.73 10.67
N TRP A 269 6.92 10.25 9.55
CA TRP A 269 5.48 10.46 9.38
C TRP A 269 5.03 10.35 7.93
N LEU A 270 3.73 10.15 7.74
CA LEU A 270 3.07 10.12 6.43
C LEU A 270 3.05 11.51 5.76
N THR A 271 2.80 11.54 4.45
CA THR A 271 2.74 12.77 3.64
C THR A 271 1.59 12.70 2.63
N HIS A 272 0.93 13.84 2.43
CA HIS A 272 -0.09 14.02 1.40
C HIS A 272 0.43 14.86 0.23
N TRP A 273 -0.27 14.79 -0.89
CA TRP A 273 -0.01 15.70 -2.01
C TRP A 273 -0.27 17.16 -1.60
N ALA A 274 0.61 18.06 -2.05
CA ALA A 274 0.60 19.50 -1.75
C ALA A 274 0.92 19.86 -0.29
N GLU A 275 1.52 18.95 0.49
CA GLU A 275 2.04 19.20 1.83
C GLU A 275 3.57 19.08 1.86
N PRO A 276 4.26 19.78 2.79
CA PRO A 276 5.68 19.56 3.00
C PRO A 276 5.97 18.11 3.38
N PHE A 277 7.04 17.55 2.83
CA PHE A 277 7.54 16.25 3.27
C PHE A 277 8.07 16.36 4.71
N PRO A 278 7.55 15.60 5.67
CA PRO A 278 8.01 15.67 7.06
C PRO A 278 9.41 15.07 7.20
N VAL A 279 10.25 15.75 7.97
CA VAL A 279 11.57 15.25 8.35
C VAL A 279 11.63 15.28 9.88
N THR A 280 11.68 14.10 10.49
CA THR A 280 11.76 13.94 11.94
C THR A 280 13.22 13.89 12.37
N PRO A 281 13.73 14.85 13.14
CA PRO A 281 15.11 14.81 13.63
C PRO A 281 15.36 13.58 14.50
N VAL A 282 16.51 12.93 14.34
CA VAL A 282 16.91 11.74 15.10
C VAL A 282 16.84 12.00 16.60
N ASP A 283 17.33 13.15 17.03
CA ASP A 283 17.40 13.53 18.45
C ASP A 283 16.03 13.74 19.11
N SER A 284 14.95 13.87 18.32
CA SER A 284 13.60 14.06 18.86
C SER A 284 12.99 12.80 19.45
N PHE A 285 13.41 11.59 19.00
CA PHE A 285 12.85 10.33 19.47
C PHE A 285 13.89 9.34 20.00
N LEU A 286 15.16 9.43 19.58
CA LEU A 286 16.20 8.45 19.92
C LEU A 286 16.46 8.29 21.42
N PRO A 287 16.48 9.37 22.25
CA PRO A 287 16.64 9.24 23.70
C PRO A 287 15.50 8.47 24.37
N ALA A 288 14.26 8.68 23.91
CA ALA A 288 13.09 7.94 24.39
C ALA A 288 13.17 6.46 23.98
N TYR A 289 13.54 6.19 22.74
CA TYR A 289 13.75 4.83 22.23
C TYR A 289 14.81 4.07 23.05
N ASP A 290 15.97 4.69 23.30
CA ASP A 290 17.05 4.13 24.14
C ASP A 290 16.57 3.83 25.57
N SER A 291 15.86 4.79 26.18
CA SER A 291 15.29 4.63 27.52
C SER A 291 14.29 3.50 27.63
N LEU A 292 13.41 3.35 26.64
CA LEU A 292 12.41 2.28 26.59
C LEU A 292 13.07 0.90 26.44
N LEU A 293 14.04 0.76 25.51
CA LEU A 293 14.79 -0.48 25.34
C LEU A 293 15.54 -0.89 26.60
N LYS A 294 16.22 0.06 27.26
CA LYS A 294 16.94 -0.18 28.51
C LYS A 294 16.04 -0.70 29.62
N ARG A 295 14.75 -0.32 29.61
CA ARG A 295 13.76 -0.74 30.62
C ARG A 295 13.00 -2.00 30.21
N GLY A 296 13.43 -2.70 29.16
CA GLY A 296 12.82 -3.95 28.71
C GLY A 296 11.51 -3.80 27.94
N VAL A 297 11.14 -2.58 27.51
CA VAL A 297 9.96 -2.36 26.69
C VAL A 297 10.19 -2.94 25.30
N SER A 298 9.23 -3.71 24.80
CA SER A 298 9.21 -4.19 23.42
C SER A 298 8.70 -3.09 22.49
N ILE A 299 9.30 -2.95 21.31
CA ILE A 299 9.01 -1.82 20.40
C ILE A 299 8.89 -2.32 18.97
N ASN A 300 7.89 -1.82 18.25
CA ASN A 300 7.77 -1.92 16.81
C ASN A 300 7.90 -0.52 16.19
N LEU A 301 8.89 -0.32 15.33
CA LEU A 301 9.09 0.94 14.60
C LEU A 301 8.10 1.03 13.45
N TYR A 302 7.22 1.99 13.46
CA TYR A 302 6.27 2.28 12.38
C TYR A 302 6.64 3.62 11.71
N MET A 303 7.23 3.64 10.55
CA MET A 303 7.70 2.51 9.73
C MET A 303 9.19 2.28 9.97
N PHE A 304 9.63 1.03 9.93
CA PHE A 304 11.04 0.71 9.65
C PHE A 304 11.36 0.93 8.16
N HIS A 305 10.44 0.50 7.29
CA HIS A 305 10.51 0.70 5.85
C HIS A 305 9.10 0.90 5.28
N GLY A 306 8.83 2.08 4.78
CA GLY A 306 7.51 2.41 4.25
C GLY A 306 7.23 1.79 2.89
N GLY A 307 8.15 1.95 1.93
CA GLY A 307 7.99 1.46 0.55
C GLY A 307 7.13 2.37 -0.33
N THR A 308 6.41 1.78 -1.28
CA THR A 308 5.69 2.51 -2.34
C THR A 308 4.23 2.08 -2.43
N ASN A 309 3.32 3.03 -2.51
CA ASN A 309 1.90 2.81 -2.83
C ASN A 309 1.74 2.61 -4.35
N PHE A 310 2.16 1.46 -4.87
CA PHE A 310 2.07 1.17 -6.29
C PHE A 310 0.63 1.22 -6.81
N GLY A 311 0.47 1.69 -8.04
CA GLY A 311 -0.83 1.77 -8.70
C GLY A 311 -1.77 2.78 -8.03
N PHE A 312 -2.87 2.29 -7.49
CA PHE A 312 -3.92 3.09 -6.84
C PHE A 312 -4.12 2.70 -5.37
N THR A 313 -3.08 2.18 -4.71
CA THR A 313 -3.22 1.64 -3.36
C THR A 313 -3.18 2.69 -2.26
N SER A 314 -2.70 3.90 -2.55
CA SER A 314 -2.72 5.00 -1.57
C SER A 314 -4.14 5.38 -1.17
N GLY A 315 -4.35 5.58 0.13
CA GLY A 315 -5.58 6.12 0.70
C GLY A 315 -5.56 7.64 0.81
N ALA A 316 -6.38 8.16 1.69
CA ALA A 316 -6.45 9.58 2.01
C ALA A 316 -6.83 9.79 3.47
N ASN A 317 -6.43 10.95 4.02
CA ASN A 317 -6.93 11.43 5.30
C ASN A 317 -7.95 12.56 5.08
N TYR A 318 -8.44 13.13 6.15
CA TYR A 318 -9.30 14.33 6.13
C TYR A 318 -9.21 15.08 7.45
N THR A 319 -9.45 16.37 7.37
CA THR A 319 -9.65 17.24 8.54
C THR A 319 -10.94 18.04 8.37
N LYS A 320 -11.30 18.84 9.38
CA LYS A 320 -12.43 19.78 9.24
C LYS A 320 -12.17 20.84 8.16
N ALA A 321 -10.92 21.22 7.97
CA ALA A 321 -10.51 22.20 6.97
C ALA A 321 -10.45 21.57 5.57
N MET A 322 -9.84 20.38 5.47
CA MET A 322 -9.57 19.67 4.22
C MET A 322 -10.46 18.43 4.13
N PRO A 323 -11.47 18.42 3.23
CA PRO A 323 -12.40 17.31 3.12
C PRO A 323 -11.75 16.01 2.58
N ILE A 324 -10.57 16.13 1.99
CA ILE A 324 -9.71 15.01 1.58
C ILE A 324 -8.25 15.47 1.50
N GLU A 325 -7.35 14.64 2.00
CA GLU A 325 -5.88 14.79 1.96
C GLU A 325 -5.30 13.51 1.35
N PRO A 326 -5.17 13.42 0.00
CA PRO A 326 -4.73 12.19 -0.66
C PRO A 326 -3.26 11.91 -0.37
N SER A 327 -2.96 10.69 0.09
CA SER A 327 -1.58 10.24 0.31
C SER A 327 -0.84 10.12 -1.03
N MET A 328 0.43 10.50 -1.04
CA MET A 328 1.26 10.41 -2.24
C MET A 328 1.67 8.97 -2.55
N THR A 329 2.28 8.74 -3.72
CA THR A 329 2.70 7.42 -4.16
C THR A 329 3.86 6.89 -3.34
N SER A 330 4.87 7.71 -3.06
CA SER A 330 5.91 7.31 -2.12
C SER A 330 5.35 7.17 -0.71
N TYR A 331 5.63 6.07 -0.06
CA TYR A 331 5.41 5.87 1.36
C TYR A 331 6.75 5.80 2.09
N ASP A 332 7.72 6.63 1.66
CA ASP A 332 9.06 6.69 2.28
C ASP A 332 8.98 6.90 3.79
N TYR A 333 8.03 7.72 4.25
CA TYR A 333 7.70 7.95 5.66
C TYR A 333 8.82 8.63 6.46
N ASP A 334 9.89 9.09 5.80
CA ASP A 334 11.13 9.50 6.47
C ASP A 334 11.66 8.38 7.41
N ALA A 335 11.49 7.14 6.97
CA ALA A 335 11.77 5.93 7.74
C ALA A 335 13.29 5.67 7.88
N PRO A 336 13.72 4.84 8.85
CA PRO A 336 15.11 4.40 8.96
C PRO A 336 15.65 3.75 7.69
N LEU A 337 14.83 3.00 6.96
CA LEU A 337 15.13 2.44 5.65
C LEU A 337 14.28 3.14 4.60
N SER A 338 14.92 3.87 3.67
CA SER A 338 14.23 4.67 2.64
C SER A 338 13.38 3.82 1.70
N GLU A 339 12.54 4.45 0.87
CA GLU A 339 11.70 3.79 -0.15
C GLU A 339 12.50 2.81 -1.03
N ALA A 340 13.70 3.19 -1.47
CA ALA A 340 14.59 2.33 -2.26
C ALA A 340 15.35 1.29 -1.42
N GLY A 341 15.22 1.31 -0.09
CA GLY A 341 15.91 0.39 0.81
C GLY A 341 17.34 0.81 1.16
N TRP A 342 17.63 2.09 1.12
CA TRP A 342 18.91 2.63 1.59
C TRP A 342 18.87 2.90 3.09
N ALA A 343 19.95 2.52 3.79
CA ALA A 343 20.15 2.88 5.19
C ALA A 343 20.32 4.40 5.33
N THR A 344 19.45 5.03 6.10
CA THR A 344 19.50 6.47 6.40
C THR A 344 20.35 6.75 7.66
N PRO A 345 20.64 8.01 7.99
CA PRO A 345 21.25 8.34 9.29
C PRO A 345 20.45 7.81 10.49
N LYS A 346 19.11 7.78 10.40
CA LYS A 346 18.24 7.18 11.44
C LYS A 346 18.49 5.69 11.62
N TYR A 347 18.70 4.97 10.53
CA TYR A 347 18.99 3.54 10.56
C TYR A 347 20.25 3.26 11.39
N TYR A 348 21.33 3.98 11.13
CA TYR A 348 22.59 3.79 11.87
C TYR A 348 22.47 4.21 13.32
N ALA A 349 21.80 5.32 13.62
CA ALA A 349 21.56 5.77 14.98
C ALA A 349 20.76 4.74 15.80
N LEU A 350 19.69 4.20 15.23
CA LEU A 350 18.89 3.14 15.86
C LEU A 350 19.69 1.84 16.03
N ARG A 351 20.47 1.45 15.01
CA ARG A 351 21.36 0.28 15.08
C ARG A 351 22.36 0.40 16.22
N ASP A 352 22.94 1.57 16.43
CA ASP A 352 23.91 1.81 17.52
C ASP A 352 23.23 1.78 18.89
N VAL A 353 21.99 2.25 19.01
CA VAL A 353 21.20 2.10 20.23
C VAL A 353 20.92 0.62 20.48
N ILE A 354 20.35 -0.10 19.51
CA ILE A 354 19.99 -1.52 19.68
C ILE A 354 21.22 -2.35 20.11
N ARG A 355 22.38 -2.11 19.48
CA ARG A 355 23.63 -2.83 19.79
C ARG A 355 24.02 -2.75 21.27
N ARG A 356 23.67 -1.66 21.95
CA ARG A 356 23.96 -1.50 23.40
C ARG A 356 23.07 -2.33 24.32
N HIS A 357 21.89 -2.77 23.81
CA HIS A 357 20.86 -3.43 24.62
C HIS A 357 20.69 -4.92 24.32
N VAL A 358 21.30 -5.44 23.25
CA VAL A 358 21.15 -6.84 22.86
C VAL A 358 22.44 -7.62 23.06
N SER A 359 22.31 -8.94 23.34
CA SER A 359 23.43 -9.86 23.51
C SER A 359 23.72 -10.72 22.26
N TYR A 360 22.83 -10.72 21.29
CA TYR A 360 23.05 -11.45 20.03
C TYR A 360 23.89 -10.63 19.04
N ALA A 361 24.58 -11.33 18.16
CA ALA A 361 25.39 -10.68 17.12
C ALA A 361 24.48 -10.01 16.07
N ILE A 362 24.76 -8.75 15.77
CA ILE A 362 24.10 -8.00 14.70
C ILE A 362 24.99 -8.11 13.46
N PRO A 363 24.49 -8.66 12.35
CA PRO A 363 25.27 -8.82 11.12
C PRO A 363 25.61 -7.46 10.48
N ASP A 364 26.56 -7.49 9.55
CA ASP A 364 26.89 -6.31 8.75
C ASP A 364 25.72 -5.86 7.88
N VAL A 365 25.68 -4.56 7.59
CA VAL A 365 24.65 -3.96 6.74
C VAL A 365 24.88 -4.42 5.30
N PRO A 366 23.88 -5.03 4.65
CA PRO A 366 23.98 -5.43 3.25
C PRO A 366 24.27 -4.26 2.31
N ASP A 367 24.93 -4.53 1.20
CA ASP A 367 25.12 -3.55 0.14
C ASP A 367 23.79 -3.06 -0.41
N SER A 368 23.75 -1.78 -0.80
CA SER A 368 22.59 -1.21 -1.49
C SER A 368 22.38 -1.89 -2.85
N LEU A 369 21.12 -2.01 -3.25
CA LEU A 369 20.77 -2.49 -4.59
C LEU A 369 21.32 -1.55 -5.67
N PRO A 370 21.65 -2.07 -6.86
CA PRO A 370 22.16 -1.25 -7.96
C PRO A 370 21.19 -0.13 -8.35
N VAL A 371 21.72 1.05 -8.59
CA VAL A 371 20.99 2.23 -9.06
C VAL A 371 21.50 2.64 -10.43
N ILE A 372 20.60 3.05 -11.30
CA ILE A 372 20.92 3.53 -12.66
C ILE A 372 20.27 4.88 -12.93
N ALA A 373 20.86 5.66 -13.81
CA ALA A 373 20.20 6.75 -14.48
C ALA A 373 19.71 6.28 -15.86
N VAL A 374 18.53 6.76 -16.27
CA VAL A 374 17.98 6.55 -17.62
C VAL A 374 18.02 7.89 -18.34
N PRO A 375 18.70 8.01 -19.49
CA PRO A 375 18.71 9.24 -20.28
C PRO A 375 17.29 9.67 -20.65
N PRO A 376 17.07 10.96 -20.97
CA PRO A 376 15.76 11.44 -21.41
C PRO A 376 15.20 10.61 -22.57
N VAL A 377 13.95 10.18 -22.39
CA VAL A 377 13.21 9.36 -23.36
C VAL A 377 12.04 10.18 -23.86
N ARG A 378 12.00 10.39 -25.17
CA ARG A 378 10.87 11.09 -25.79
C ARG A 378 9.63 10.19 -25.83
N LEU A 379 8.52 10.72 -25.33
CA LEU A 379 7.21 10.10 -25.39
C LEU A 379 6.35 10.77 -26.48
N THR A 380 5.56 9.97 -27.18
CA THR A 380 4.65 10.45 -28.22
C THR A 380 3.21 10.17 -27.81
N ALA A 381 2.31 11.11 -28.09
CA ALA A 381 0.88 10.91 -27.90
C ALA A 381 0.38 9.78 -28.81
N VAL A 382 -0.36 8.81 -28.24
CA VAL A 382 -0.89 7.68 -28.99
C VAL A 382 -2.42 7.72 -29.11
N THR A 383 -3.10 8.28 -28.11
CA THR A 383 -4.55 8.53 -28.14
C THR A 383 -4.91 9.51 -27.02
N ASP A 384 -6.05 10.18 -27.16
CA ASP A 384 -6.64 10.98 -26.09
C ASP A 384 -7.69 10.18 -25.30
N LEU A 385 -8.25 10.82 -24.28
CA LEU A 385 -9.33 10.26 -23.45
C LEU A 385 -10.49 9.74 -24.28
N PHE A 386 -10.92 10.48 -25.29
CA PHE A 386 -12.12 10.16 -26.06
C PHE A 386 -11.88 8.93 -26.95
N GLY A 387 -10.69 8.81 -27.54
CA GLY A 387 -10.30 7.60 -28.26
C GLY A 387 -10.18 6.36 -27.38
N ILE A 388 -9.89 6.51 -26.08
CA ILE A 388 -9.97 5.41 -25.11
C ILE A 388 -11.43 5.05 -24.82
N VAL A 389 -12.26 6.06 -24.54
CA VAL A 389 -13.67 5.91 -24.14
C VAL A 389 -14.52 5.29 -25.25
N ASP A 390 -14.25 5.59 -26.52
CA ASP A 390 -14.96 5.02 -27.67
C ASP A 390 -14.84 3.48 -27.78
N ARG A 391 -13.95 2.87 -27.00
CA ARG A 391 -13.71 1.41 -26.91
C ARG A 391 -14.28 0.77 -25.67
N VAL A 392 -14.90 1.56 -24.79
CA VAL A 392 -15.47 1.12 -23.52
C VAL A 392 -16.99 1.15 -23.62
N ALA A 393 -17.64 0.04 -23.31
CA ALA A 393 -19.09 0.01 -23.22
C ALA A 393 -19.57 0.81 -22.00
N PRO A 394 -20.53 1.74 -22.15
CA PRO A 394 -21.07 2.51 -21.06
C PRO A 394 -22.04 1.69 -20.19
N VAL A 395 -22.16 2.11 -18.92
CA VAL A 395 -23.29 1.78 -18.07
C VAL A 395 -24.23 2.99 -18.08
N ASN A 396 -25.50 2.77 -18.43
CA ASN A 396 -26.49 3.85 -18.54
C ASN A 396 -27.38 3.89 -17.30
N SER A 397 -27.67 5.09 -16.80
CA SER A 397 -28.58 5.32 -15.68
C SER A 397 -29.20 6.71 -15.79
N SER A 398 -30.37 6.91 -15.16
CA SER A 398 -30.95 8.26 -15.03
C SER A 398 -30.07 9.17 -14.18
N GLN A 399 -29.44 8.64 -13.13
CA GLN A 399 -28.57 9.36 -12.20
C GLN A 399 -27.11 8.92 -12.37
N PRO A 400 -26.13 9.76 -12.02
CA PRO A 400 -24.75 9.33 -11.87
C PRO A 400 -24.64 8.21 -10.85
N MET A 401 -23.81 7.21 -11.13
CA MET A 401 -23.51 6.11 -10.22
C MET A 401 -22.12 6.29 -9.63
N SER A 402 -21.94 5.89 -8.36
CA SER A 402 -20.62 5.88 -7.74
C SER A 402 -19.71 4.82 -8.37
N PHE A 403 -18.41 4.90 -8.08
CA PHE A 403 -17.46 3.86 -8.47
C PHE A 403 -17.86 2.49 -7.91
N GLU A 404 -18.33 2.46 -6.67
CA GLU A 404 -18.76 1.24 -5.99
C GLU A 404 -19.98 0.61 -6.67
N ASP A 405 -20.97 1.43 -7.07
CA ASP A 405 -22.15 0.96 -7.79
C ASP A 405 -21.82 0.48 -9.22
N LEU A 406 -20.74 1.03 -9.79
CA LEU A 406 -20.19 0.59 -11.08
C LEU A 406 -19.26 -0.63 -10.97
N ASP A 407 -19.09 -1.24 -9.79
CA ASP A 407 -18.14 -2.33 -9.53
C ASP A 407 -16.69 -1.97 -9.94
N GLN A 408 -16.29 -0.72 -9.69
CA GLN A 408 -14.94 -0.23 -9.93
C GLN A 408 -14.33 0.30 -8.63
N SER A 409 -13.15 -0.20 -8.26
CA SER A 409 -12.49 0.19 -7.00
C SER A 409 -11.64 1.46 -7.14
N SER A 410 -10.99 1.68 -8.29
CA SER A 410 -9.97 2.72 -8.47
C SER A 410 -9.93 3.27 -9.89
N GLY A 411 -9.03 4.22 -10.15
CA GLY A 411 -8.85 4.82 -11.47
C GLY A 411 -9.81 5.98 -11.74
N TYR A 412 -10.42 5.97 -12.92
CA TYR A 412 -11.24 7.07 -13.43
C TYR A 412 -12.59 6.56 -13.90
N VAL A 413 -13.62 7.43 -13.86
CA VAL A 413 -14.91 7.23 -14.53
C VAL A 413 -15.24 8.47 -15.33
N LEU A 414 -15.56 8.29 -16.62
CA LEU A 414 -16.14 9.37 -17.42
C LEU A 414 -17.67 9.31 -17.35
N TYR A 415 -18.27 10.40 -16.90
CA TYR A 415 -19.71 10.61 -16.88
C TYR A 415 -20.07 11.47 -18.08
N ARG A 416 -20.92 10.97 -18.98
CA ARG A 416 -21.36 11.63 -20.21
C ARG A 416 -22.85 11.88 -20.20
N HIS A 417 -23.24 13.11 -20.48
CA HIS A 417 -24.61 13.51 -20.79
C HIS A 417 -24.67 14.12 -22.20
N ARG A 418 -25.69 13.77 -22.98
CA ARG A 418 -26.02 14.41 -24.26
C ARG A 418 -27.28 15.24 -24.07
N SER A 419 -27.17 16.54 -24.30
CA SER A 419 -28.31 17.45 -24.14
C SER A 419 -29.15 17.53 -25.43
N ALA A 420 -30.45 17.35 -25.28
CA ALA A 420 -31.36 17.52 -26.43
C ALA A 420 -31.60 19.00 -26.78
N SER A 421 -31.50 19.91 -25.81
CA SER A 421 -31.64 21.35 -25.93
C SER A 421 -30.40 22.09 -25.51
N ALA A 422 -30.23 23.34 -25.89
CA ALA A 422 -29.15 24.17 -25.39
C ALA A 422 -29.30 24.38 -23.85
N MET A 423 -28.19 24.27 -23.12
CA MET A 423 -28.12 24.46 -21.68
C MET A 423 -26.96 25.40 -21.37
N HIS A 424 -27.21 26.45 -20.61
CA HIS A 424 -26.19 27.41 -20.16
C HIS A 424 -26.40 27.78 -18.70
N GLY A 425 -25.33 28.14 -18.02
CA GLY A 425 -25.36 28.54 -16.62
C GLY A 425 -24.30 27.86 -15.79
N VAL A 426 -24.53 27.78 -14.48
CA VAL A 426 -23.59 27.17 -13.53
C VAL A 426 -23.86 25.69 -13.37
N LEU A 427 -22.95 24.87 -13.88
CA LEU A 427 -22.88 23.43 -13.57
C LEU A 427 -22.47 23.24 -12.12
N SER A 428 -23.23 22.49 -11.33
CA SER A 428 -22.93 22.14 -9.95
C SER A 428 -22.84 20.63 -9.77
N VAL A 429 -21.74 20.17 -9.15
CA VAL A 429 -21.43 18.75 -8.88
C VAL A 429 -21.12 18.59 -7.38
N PRO A 430 -22.08 18.82 -6.47
CA PRO A 430 -21.83 18.88 -5.02
C PRO A 430 -21.35 17.54 -4.44
N GLY A 431 -21.69 16.44 -5.10
CA GLY A 431 -21.27 15.07 -4.75
C GLY A 431 -19.96 14.61 -5.39
N LEU A 432 -19.12 15.51 -5.88
CA LEU A 432 -17.83 15.13 -6.49
C LEU A 432 -16.88 14.48 -5.46
N ARG A 433 -16.33 13.32 -5.86
CA ARG A 433 -15.33 12.52 -5.12
C ARG A 433 -14.33 11.91 -6.11
N ASP A 434 -13.14 12.51 -6.41
CA ASP A 434 -12.53 13.63 -5.70
C ASP A 434 -12.15 14.80 -6.65
N TYR A 435 -11.52 14.52 -7.81
CA TYR A 435 -10.99 15.49 -8.77
C TYR A 435 -11.63 15.26 -10.14
N ALA A 436 -12.07 16.33 -10.81
CA ALA A 436 -12.72 16.20 -12.10
C ALA A 436 -12.24 17.19 -13.13
N ALA A 437 -12.13 16.72 -14.38
CA ALA A 437 -12.01 17.55 -15.57
C ALA A 437 -13.38 17.59 -16.29
N VAL A 438 -13.87 18.80 -16.58
CA VAL A 438 -15.16 19.05 -17.24
C VAL A 438 -14.92 19.47 -18.69
N PHE A 439 -15.67 18.84 -19.62
CA PHE A 439 -15.56 19.11 -21.05
C PHE A 439 -16.94 19.38 -21.64
N VAL A 440 -17.01 20.31 -22.59
CA VAL A 440 -18.14 20.52 -23.48
C VAL A 440 -17.67 20.25 -24.90
N ASP A 441 -18.31 19.31 -25.59
CA ASP A 441 -17.98 18.85 -26.95
C ASP A 441 -16.49 18.52 -27.14
N GLY A 442 -15.88 17.92 -26.09
CA GLY A 442 -14.47 17.52 -26.08
C GLY A 442 -13.48 18.63 -25.71
N ARG A 443 -13.93 19.87 -25.57
CA ARG A 443 -13.11 20.99 -25.10
C ARG A 443 -13.17 21.10 -23.58
N ARG A 444 -12.02 21.12 -22.90
CA ARG A 444 -11.94 21.33 -21.46
C ARG A 444 -12.41 22.73 -21.10
N VAL A 445 -13.34 22.83 -20.17
CA VAL A 445 -13.91 24.11 -19.68
C VAL A 445 -13.56 24.39 -18.22
N ALA A 446 -13.34 23.35 -17.41
CA ALA A 446 -13.00 23.53 -16.00
C ALA A 446 -12.28 22.32 -15.38
N THR A 447 -11.74 22.58 -14.20
CA THR A 447 -11.31 21.58 -13.22
C THR A 447 -12.08 21.79 -11.94
N LEU A 448 -12.65 20.71 -11.38
CA LEU A 448 -13.29 20.70 -10.07
C LEU A 448 -12.44 19.88 -9.11
N ASP A 449 -12.30 20.33 -7.86
CA ASP A 449 -11.40 19.69 -6.88
C ASP A 449 -12.05 19.72 -5.48
N ARG A 450 -12.26 18.52 -4.92
CA ARG A 450 -12.80 18.34 -3.58
C ARG A 450 -11.94 18.98 -2.50
N ARG A 451 -10.60 19.00 -2.66
CA ARG A 451 -9.69 19.60 -1.68
C ARG A 451 -9.97 21.07 -1.47
N THR A 452 -10.21 21.79 -2.55
CA THR A 452 -10.50 23.23 -2.54
C THR A 452 -11.99 23.53 -2.40
N LYS A 453 -12.84 22.51 -2.26
CA LYS A 453 -14.30 22.63 -2.25
C LYS A 453 -14.86 23.32 -3.50
N ASN A 454 -14.13 23.24 -4.62
CA ASN A 454 -14.57 23.73 -5.91
C ASN A 454 -15.44 22.67 -6.61
N PHE A 455 -16.76 22.86 -6.57
CA PHE A 455 -17.75 21.90 -7.09
C PHE A 455 -18.60 22.47 -8.22
N SER A 456 -18.26 23.63 -8.78
CA SER A 456 -19.07 24.26 -9.81
C SER A 456 -18.24 25.02 -10.84
N CYS A 457 -18.79 25.16 -12.04
CA CYS A 457 -18.20 25.98 -13.11
C CYS A 457 -19.28 26.43 -14.10
N ALA A 458 -19.02 27.53 -14.83
CA ALA A 458 -19.87 27.94 -15.93
C ALA A 458 -19.75 26.98 -17.12
N VAL A 459 -20.88 26.65 -17.73
CA VAL A 459 -20.94 25.82 -18.95
C VAL A 459 -21.91 26.44 -19.97
N ASP A 460 -21.62 26.19 -21.25
CA ASP A 460 -22.48 26.53 -22.38
C ASP A 460 -22.50 25.30 -23.30
N ILE A 461 -23.61 24.56 -23.27
CA ILE A 461 -23.78 23.29 -23.98
C ILE A 461 -24.80 23.54 -25.09
N PRO A 462 -24.44 23.46 -26.39
CA PRO A 462 -25.38 23.63 -27.48
C PRO A 462 -26.45 22.51 -27.54
N ALA A 463 -27.53 22.73 -28.28
CA ALA A 463 -28.49 21.68 -28.54
C ALA A 463 -27.81 20.52 -29.29
N GLY A 464 -28.02 19.27 -28.80
CA GLY A 464 -27.30 18.08 -29.26
C GLY A 464 -25.87 17.97 -28.71
N GLY A 465 -25.40 18.93 -27.92
CA GLY A 465 -24.07 19.00 -27.36
C GLY A 465 -23.82 17.94 -26.28
N ARG A 466 -22.56 17.78 -25.94
CA ARG A 466 -22.05 16.73 -25.04
C ARG A 466 -21.34 17.33 -23.84
N LEU A 467 -21.81 17.02 -22.64
CA LEU A 467 -21.13 17.27 -21.39
C LEU A 467 -20.39 15.98 -20.97
N ASP A 468 -19.09 16.08 -20.75
CA ASP A 468 -18.26 15.01 -20.18
C ASP A 468 -17.62 15.47 -18.87
N ILE A 469 -17.71 14.66 -17.83
CA ILE A 469 -17.06 14.88 -16.53
C ILE A 469 -16.19 13.67 -16.25
N LEU A 470 -14.85 13.81 -16.38
CA LEU A 470 -13.91 12.76 -16.02
C LEU A 470 -13.55 12.89 -14.56
N VAL A 471 -13.91 11.91 -13.74
CA VAL A 471 -13.65 11.91 -12.30
C VAL A 471 -12.54 10.94 -11.96
N GLU A 472 -11.56 11.41 -11.18
CA GLU A 472 -10.51 10.62 -10.56
C GLU A 472 -10.87 10.26 -9.11
N ASN A 473 -10.69 8.99 -8.74
CA ASN A 473 -10.63 8.53 -7.37
C ASN A 473 -9.20 8.72 -6.85
N MET A 474 -8.97 9.67 -5.95
CA MET A 474 -7.64 9.97 -5.38
C MET A 474 -7.26 9.11 -4.15
N GLY A 475 -8.01 8.06 -3.87
CA GLY A 475 -7.89 7.21 -2.69
C GLY A 475 -9.02 7.47 -1.69
N ARG A 476 -9.53 6.40 -1.07
CA ARG A 476 -10.57 6.53 -0.02
C ARG A 476 -9.94 6.89 1.30
N ILE A 477 -10.71 7.63 2.10
CA ILE A 477 -10.34 7.93 3.47
C ILE A 477 -10.06 6.63 4.22
N ASN A 478 -8.90 6.58 4.87
CA ASN A 478 -8.39 5.39 5.56
C ASN A 478 -8.52 5.48 7.09
N TYR A 479 -8.81 6.66 7.67
CA TYR A 479 -8.86 6.86 9.12
C TYR A 479 -10.02 7.77 9.53
N GLY A 480 -10.55 7.52 10.73
CA GLY A 480 -11.61 8.33 11.33
C GLY A 480 -13.02 8.01 10.83
N SER A 481 -14.01 8.79 11.29
CA SER A 481 -15.43 8.50 11.06
C SER A 481 -15.89 8.72 9.61
N ALA A 482 -15.21 9.56 8.83
CA ALA A 482 -15.57 9.81 7.43
C ALA A 482 -15.35 8.61 6.51
N LEU A 483 -14.57 7.62 6.95
CA LEU A 483 -14.32 6.36 6.24
C LEU A 483 -15.62 5.68 5.76
N VAL A 484 -16.67 5.65 6.59
CA VAL A 484 -17.92 4.92 6.30
C VAL A 484 -18.77 5.54 5.19
N SER A 485 -18.48 6.78 4.77
CA SER A 485 -19.28 7.53 3.79
C SER A 485 -18.47 7.98 2.56
N ASP A 486 -17.20 7.57 2.45
CA ASP A 486 -16.31 8.05 1.40
C ASP A 486 -16.42 7.22 0.11
N ARG A 487 -17.62 7.18 -0.47
CA ARG A 487 -17.85 6.64 -1.82
C ARG A 487 -17.23 7.55 -2.87
N LYS A 488 -16.80 6.97 -4.00
CA LYS A 488 -16.10 7.69 -5.08
C LYS A 488 -16.96 7.94 -6.32
N GLY A 489 -16.57 8.95 -7.11
CA GLY A 489 -17.29 9.36 -8.30
C GLY A 489 -18.20 10.56 -8.08
N ILE A 490 -19.39 10.55 -8.68
CA ILE A 490 -20.43 11.53 -8.45
C ILE A 490 -21.53 10.85 -7.64
N VAL A 491 -21.71 11.29 -6.38
CA VAL A 491 -22.58 10.61 -5.40
C VAL A 491 -23.85 11.40 -5.04
N GLN A 492 -24.08 12.51 -5.72
CA GLN A 492 -25.30 13.34 -5.62
C GLN A 492 -25.72 13.81 -7.01
N PRO A 493 -26.98 14.24 -7.20
CA PRO A 493 -27.44 14.79 -8.46
C PRO A 493 -26.57 15.97 -8.96
N VAL A 494 -26.38 16.03 -10.27
CA VAL A 494 -25.70 17.11 -10.98
C VAL A 494 -26.75 18.07 -11.51
N THR A 495 -26.52 19.38 -11.37
CA THR A 495 -27.47 20.40 -11.84
C THR A 495 -26.79 21.43 -12.73
N ILE A 496 -27.55 22.04 -13.64
CA ILE A 496 -27.19 23.33 -14.25
C ILE A 496 -28.24 24.34 -13.76
N GLU A 497 -27.76 25.45 -13.17
CA GLU A 497 -28.58 26.36 -12.35
C GLU A 497 -29.25 25.54 -11.22
N SER A 498 -30.54 25.31 -11.30
CA SER A 498 -31.27 24.46 -10.35
C SER A 498 -31.89 23.23 -11.02
N ALA A 499 -31.73 23.09 -12.34
CA ALA A 499 -32.30 21.97 -13.09
C ALA A 499 -31.40 20.75 -13.02
N GLU A 500 -31.96 19.64 -12.57
CA GLU A 500 -31.23 18.38 -12.48
C GLU A 500 -30.97 17.79 -13.87
N ILE A 501 -29.74 17.31 -14.10
CA ILE A 501 -29.34 16.63 -15.32
C ILE A 501 -29.55 15.12 -15.14
N THR A 502 -30.32 14.53 -16.02
CA THR A 502 -30.61 13.09 -16.04
C THR A 502 -30.17 12.44 -17.35
N GLY A 503 -30.01 11.11 -17.36
CA GLY A 503 -29.64 10.38 -18.56
C GLY A 503 -28.12 10.36 -18.76
N TRP A 504 -27.42 9.62 -17.91
CA TRP A 504 -25.98 9.50 -17.90
C TRP A 504 -25.49 8.20 -18.51
N SER A 505 -24.41 8.29 -19.28
CA SER A 505 -23.59 7.16 -19.73
C SER A 505 -22.26 7.20 -19.02
N MET A 506 -21.95 6.17 -18.22
CA MET A 506 -20.72 6.11 -17.41
C MET A 506 -19.75 5.10 -17.99
N TYR A 507 -18.53 5.53 -18.26
CA TYR A 507 -17.47 4.72 -18.83
C TYR A 507 -16.42 4.41 -17.77
N ARG A 508 -16.24 3.13 -17.47
CA ARG A 508 -15.30 2.64 -16.46
C ARG A 508 -13.88 2.62 -17.01
N LEU A 509 -12.95 3.31 -16.37
CA LEU A 509 -11.55 3.42 -16.73
C LEU A 509 -10.67 3.02 -15.53
N PRO A 510 -10.63 1.73 -15.14
CA PRO A 510 -9.93 1.28 -13.94
C PRO A 510 -8.42 1.40 -14.05
N PHE A 511 -7.86 1.40 -15.27
CA PHE A 511 -6.41 1.51 -15.54
C PHE A 511 -5.55 0.60 -14.64
N ALA A 512 -6.07 -0.60 -14.34
CA ALA A 512 -5.31 -1.66 -13.69
C ALA A 512 -4.16 -2.18 -14.58
N SER A 513 -4.31 -1.99 -15.90
CA SER A 513 -3.29 -2.23 -16.93
C SER A 513 -3.31 -1.08 -17.95
N VAL A 514 -2.31 -1.05 -18.81
CA VAL A 514 -2.26 -0.05 -19.89
C VAL A 514 -3.57 -0.09 -20.70
N PRO A 515 -4.26 1.06 -20.88
CA PRO A 515 -5.49 1.11 -21.67
C PRO A 515 -5.27 0.63 -23.11
N SER A 516 -6.26 -0.08 -23.65
CA SER A 516 -6.25 -0.46 -25.06
C SER A 516 -6.25 0.79 -25.94
N HIS A 517 -5.22 0.98 -26.71
CA HIS A 517 -5.14 1.97 -27.77
C HIS A 517 -5.03 1.24 -29.11
N GLY A 518 -5.78 1.66 -30.11
CA GLY A 518 -5.69 1.02 -31.42
C GLY A 518 -4.37 1.31 -32.13
N THR A 519 -4.14 0.59 -33.22
CA THR A 519 -3.02 0.83 -34.16
C THR A 519 -3.23 2.05 -35.06
N ALA A 520 -4.33 2.79 -34.90
CA ALA A 520 -4.60 4.01 -35.65
C ALA A 520 -3.45 5.01 -35.40
N LYS A 521 -2.94 5.60 -36.51
CA LYS A 521 -2.00 6.72 -36.43
C LYS A 521 -2.53 7.76 -35.43
N PRO A 522 -1.64 8.35 -34.61
CA PRO A 522 -2.06 9.42 -33.73
C PRO A 522 -2.78 10.48 -34.57
N ALA A 523 -4.09 10.50 -34.45
CA ALA A 523 -4.83 11.63 -34.94
C ALA A 523 -4.56 12.70 -33.90
N VAL A 524 -3.74 13.70 -34.29
CA VAL A 524 -3.96 15.05 -33.81
C VAL A 524 -3.15 15.47 -32.58
N SER A 525 -2.68 16.70 -32.66
CA SER A 525 -2.52 17.58 -31.53
C SER A 525 -3.79 17.50 -30.66
N ALA A 526 -3.70 16.78 -29.55
CA ALA A 526 -4.76 16.78 -28.54
C ALA A 526 -5.03 18.26 -28.19
N ALA A 527 -6.29 18.66 -28.18
CA ALA A 527 -6.64 20.03 -27.79
C ALA A 527 -6.04 20.31 -26.40
N ALA A 528 -5.53 21.50 -26.20
CA ALA A 528 -4.89 21.89 -24.93
C ALA A 528 -5.76 21.48 -23.73
N GLY A 529 -5.16 20.81 -22.75
CA GLY A 529 -5.85 20.32 -21.56
C GLY A 529 -6.64 19.02 -21.72
N THR A 530 -6.62 18.36 -22.88
CA THR A 530 -7.27 17.05 -23.04
C THR A 530 -6.40 15.94 -22.44
N PRO A 531 -6.96 15.06 -21.58
CA PRO A 531 -6.22 13.91 -21.07
C PRO A 531 -5.72 13.02 -22.19
N THR A 532 -4.42 12.69 -22.15
CA THR A 532 -3.75 12.03 -23.28
C THR A 532 -2.84 10.91 -22.79
N LEU A 533 -2.82 9.81 -23.54
CA LEU A 533 -1.92 8.68 -23.35
C LEU A 533 -0.67 8.87 -24.20
N TYR A 534 0.48 8.91 -23.55
CA TYR A 534 1.79 9.00 -24.17
C TYR A 534 2.53 7.68 -24.07
N ARG A 535 3.36 7.36 -25.06
CA ARG A 535 4.19 6.15 -25.07
C ARG A 535 5.59 6.42 -25.57
N GLY A 536 6.56 5.76 -24.95
CA GLY A 536 7.95 5.71 -25.37
C GLY A 536 8.62 4.41 -24.95
N SER A 537 9.90 4.27 -25.26
CA SER A 537 10.69 3.14 -24.79
C SER A 537 12.15 3.53 -24.66
N PHE A 538 12.87 2.85 -23.78
CA PHE A 538 14.31 2.96 -23.61
C PHE A 538 14.96 1.58 -23.55
N THR A 539 16.25 1.54 -23.86
CA THR A 539 17.05 0.32 -23.86
C THR A 539 18.08 0.37 -22.75
N LEU A 540 18.22 -0.73 -22.01
CA LEU A 540 19.17 -0.86 -20.90
C LEU A 540 20.14 -2.01 -21.15
N ASP A 541 21.43 -1.78 -20.89
CA ASP A 541 22.46 -2.82 -20.85
C ASP A 541 22.49 -3.55 -19.49
N ARG A 542 22.09 -2.85 -18.44
CA ARG A 542 21.98 -3.36 -17.07
C ARG A 542 20.73 -2.80 -16.38
N THR A 543 20.18 -3.56 -15.44
CA THR A 543 19.06 -3.12 -14.62
C THR A 543 19.54 -2.58 -13.27
N GLY A 544 18.75 -1.73 -12.66
CA GLY A 544 18.95 -1.14 -11.33
C GLY A 544 17.78 -0.22 -11.02
N ASP A 545 17.63 0.15 -9.76
CA ASP A 545 16.61 1.09 -9.32
C ASP A 545 16.81 2.46 -9.96
N THR A 546 15.73 3.14 -10.26
CA THR A 546 15.75 4.50 -10.78
C THR A 546 14.52 5.27 -10.33
N PHE A 547 14.53 6.58 -10.48
CA PHE A 547 13.43 7.46 -10.08
C PHE A 547 13.02 8.27 -11.31
N LEU A 548 11.82 7.98 -11.85
CA LEU A 548 11.32 8.67 -13.03
C LEU A 548 10.98 10.11 -12.69
N ASP A 549 11.62 11.04 -13.39
CA ASP A 549 11.43 12.49 -13.21
C ASP A 549 10.12 12.94 -13.85
N MET A 550 9.19 13.39 -13.00
CA MET A 550 7.84 13.80 -13.41
C MET A 550 7.63 15.32 -13.36
N ARG A 551 8.68 16.12 -13.14
CA ARG A 551 8.56 17.57 -12.93
C ARG A 551 7.99 18.32 -14.14
N GLU A 552 8.20 17.81 -15.35
CA GLU A 552 7.63 18.37 -16.58
C GLU A 552 6.18 17.91 -16.83
N TRP A 553 5.67 16.96 -16.07
CA TRP A 553 4.33 16.40 -16.17
C TRP A 553 3.42 16.98 -15.08
N LYS A 554 2.12 17.13 -15.38
CA LYS A 554 1.18 17.82 -14.45
C LYS A 554 0.52 16.86 -13.46
N LYS A 555 -0.29 15.91 -13.93
CA LYS A 555 -1.00 14.98 -13.07
C LYS A 555 -1.42 13.73 -13.86
N GLY A 556 -1.22 12.56 -13.27
CA GLY A 556 -1.64 11.32 -13.93
C GLY A 556 -1.07 10.07 -13.31
N ILE A 557 -0.84 9.06 -14.17
CA ILE A 557 -0.29 7.76 -13.79
C ILE A 557 0.75 7.29 -14.80
N VAL A 558 1.68 6.47 -14.33
CA VAL A 558 2.75 5.90 -15.15
C VAL A 558 2.72 4.39 -15.13
N PHE A 559 2.93 3.79 -16.30
CA PHE A 559 3.16 2.35 -16.45
C PHE A 559 4.55 2.10 -17.02
N VAL A 560 5.25 1.13 -16.47
CA VAL A 560 6.50 0.62 -17.04
C VAL A 560 6.36 -0.89 -17.24
N ASN A 561 6.68 -1.36 -18.43
CA ASN A 561 6.52 -2.76 -18.83
C ASN A 561 5.12 -3.34 -18.52
N GLY A 562 4.09 -2.50 -18.57
CA GLY A 562 2.69 -2.85 -18.28
C GLY A 562 2.29 -2.79 -16.81
N ILE A 563 3.22 -2.53 -15.90
CA ILE A 563 2.96 -2.40 -14.46
C ILE A 563 2.65 -0.94 -14.14
N ASN A 564 1.53 -0.67 -13.47
CA ASN A 564 1.20 0.66 -12.94
C ASN A 564 2.09 0.95 -11.73
N ILE A 565 3.03 1.90 -11.87
CA ILE A 565 3.98 2.25 -10.81
C ILE A 565 3.44 3.34 -9.87
N GLY A 566 2.36 4.00 -10.21
CA GLY A 566 1.68 4.94 -9.32
C GLY A 566 1.22 6.23 -9.98
N ARG A 567 0.63 7.08 -9.15
CA ARG A 567 0.20 8.44 -9.47
C ARG A 567 1.36 9.42 -9.37
N TYR A 568 1.36 10.43 -10.21
CA TYR A 568 2.19 11.62 -10.04
C TYR A 568 1.34 12.88 -10.06
N TRP A 569 1.82 13.90 -9.40
CA TRP A 569 1.21 15.22 -9.38
C TRP A 569 2.28 16.28 -9.16
N ASN A 570 2.35 17.27 -10.05
CA ASN A 570 3.34 18.34 -9.96
C ASN A 570 3.18 19.25 -8.73
N SER A 571 2.05 19.15 -8.00
CA SER A 571 1.91 19.83 -6.70
C SER A 571 3.03 19.44 -5.72
N GLY A 572 3.59 18.25 -5.85
CA GLY A 572 4.60 17.73 -4.96
C GLY A 572 4.03 17.31 -3.59
N PRO A 573 4.90 17.03 -2.62
CA PRO A 573 6.35 17.22 -2.60
C PRO A 573 7.12 16.16 -3.38
N GLN A 574 6.48 15.04 -3.75
CA GLN A 574 7.06 13.99 -4.58
C GLN A 574 7.07 14.41 -6.04
N GLN A 575 8.27 14.57 -6.62
CA GLN A 575 8.47 14.93 -8.04
C GLN A 575 9.02 13.77 -8.87
N THR A 576 9.38 12.65 -8.26
CA THR A 576 9.88 11.46 -8.92
C THR A 576 9.10 10.23 -8.51
N LEU A 577 8.93 9.26 -9.44
CA LEU A 577 8.35 7.95 -9.12
C LEU A 577 9.42 6.88 -9.01
N TYR A 578 9.44 6.15 -7.91
CA TYR A 578 10.35 5.02 -7.73
C TYR A 578 10.02 3.90 -8.72
N LEU A 579 11.03 3.49 -9.48
CA LEU A 579 10.96 2.38 -10.41
C LEU A 579 11.96 1.30 -10.02
N PRO A 580 11.51 0.17 -9.46
CA PRO A 580 12.37 -0.93 -9.06
C PRO A 580 13.11 -1.54 -10.24
N GLY A 581 14.40 -1.77 -10.10
CA GLY A 581 15.23 -2.43 -11.12
C GLY A 581 14.79 -3.85 -11.44
N ALA A 582 14.13 -4.52 -10.48
CA ALA A 582 13.54 -5.85 -10.68
C ALA A 582 12.41 -5.87 -11.72
N TRP A 583 11.74 -4.74 -11.96
CA TRP A 583 10.69 -4.62 -12.98
C TRP A 583 11.21 -4.14 -14.33
N LEU A 584 12.50 -3.83 -14.41
CA LEU A 584 13.21 -3.48 -15.63
C LEU A 584 13.84 -4.71 -16.29
N ARG A 585 14.11 -4.61 -17.58
CA ARG A 585 14.72 -5.66 -18.41
C ARG A 585 15.99 -5.15 -19.06
N ARG A 586 16.99 -6.01 -19.23
CA ARG A 586 18.03 -5.77 -20.23
C ARG A 586 17.37 -5.71 -21.61
N GLY A 587 17.78 -4.79 -22.44
CA GLY A 587 17.11 -4.49 -23.70
C GLY A 587 15.96 -3.51 -23.51
N ARG A 588 14.91 -3.66 -24.31
CA ARG A 588 13.80 -2.69 -24.42
C ARG A 588 12.89 -2.70 -23.20
N ASN A 589 12.58 -1.51 -22.68
CA ASN A 589 11.57 -1.24 -21.65
C ASN A 589 10.56 -0.23 -22.21
N ASP A 590 9.28 -0.50 -22.05
CA ASP A 590 8.19 0.37 -22.48
C ASP A 590 7.71 1.26 -21.32
N VAL A 591 7.51 2.56 -21.62
CA VAL A 591 6.90 3.54 -20.69
C VAL A 591 5.62 4.06 -21.30
N VAL A 592 4.57 4.13 -20.49
CA VAL A 592 3.28 4.72 -20.85
C VAL A 592 2.86 5.69 -19.75
N VAL A 593 2.51 6.91 -20.14
CA VAL A 593 2.03 7.97 -19.23
C VAL A 593 0.63 8.36 -19.65
N PHE A 594 -0.32 8.30 -18.72
CA PHE A 594 -1.61 8.96 -18.89
C PHE A 594 -1.57 10.31 -18.18
N GLU A 595 -1.49 11.38 -18.95
CA GLU A 595 -1.46 12.77 -18.47
C GLU A 595 -2.88 13.32 -18.45
N LEU A 596 -3.37 13.66 -17.26
CA LEU A 596 -4.75 14.11 -17.01
C LEU A 596 -5.01 15.57 -17.40
N ASN A 597 -3.99 16.42 -17.28
CA ASN A 597 -4.14 17.87 -17.44
C ASN A 597 -3.63 18.42 -18.77
N GLY A 598 -3.26 17.50 -19.69
CA GLY A 598 -2.65 17.84 -20.97
C GLY A 598 -1.22 18.37 -20.81
N HIS A 599 -0.41 18.09 -21.79
CA HIS A 599 1.00 18.50 -21.82
C HIS A 599 1.25 19.48 -22.98
N ASP A 600 1.94 20.60 -22.69
CA ASP A 600 2.26 21.63 -23.68
C ASP A 600 3.74 21.49 -24.04
N GLY A 601 4.08 20.72 -25.08
CA GLY A 601 5.45 20.63 -25.60
C GLY A 601 6.02 19.23 -25.77
N ALA A 602 7.35 19.12 -25.84
CA ALA A 602 8.06 17.86 -25.98
C ALA A 602 7.98 17.07 -24.65
N SER A 603 7.36 15.90 -24.74
CA SER A 603 7.12 15.06 -23.58
C SER A 603 8.33 14.14 -23.39
N GLU A 604 9.20 14.45 -22.46
CA GLU A 604 10.32 13.60 -22.10
C GLU A 604 10.19 13.09 -20.66
N ILE A 605 10.79 11.95 -20.38
CA ILE A 605 10.93 11.38 -19.05
C ILE A 605 12.35 10.84 -18.90
N ALA A 606 12.99 11.15 -17.78
CA ALA A 606 14.31 10.62 -17.45
C ALA A 606 14.25 9.78 -16.16
N GLY A 607 15.21 8.89 -15.98
CA GLY A 607 15.40 8.18 -14.72
C GLY A 607 16.57 8.76 -13.95
N LEU A 608 16.32 9.24 -12.73
CA LEU A 608 17.33 9.80 -11.85
C LEU A 608 17.90 8.73 -10.90
N ALA A 609 19.15 8.93 -10.46
CA ALA A 609 19.77 8.07 -9.46
C ALA A 609 19.36 8.38 -8.02
N ARG A 610 18.60 9.45 -7.79
CA ARG A 610 18.10 9.85 -6.46
C ARG A 610 16.67 10.37 -6.57
N PRO A 611 15.83 10.14 -5.53
CA PRO A 611 14.47 10.68 -5.49
C PRO A 611 14.47 12.20 -5.26
N ILE A 612 13.37 12.82 -5.65
CA ILE A 612 12.99 14.19 -5.29
C ILE A 612 11.65 14.09 -4.56
N LEU A 613 11.67 14.17 -3.22
CA LEU A 613 10.50 13.99 -2.35
C LEU A 613 10.12 15.25 -1.54
N THR A 614 10.86 16.35 -1.69
CA THR A 614 10.72 17.54 -0.83
C THR A 614 10.43 18.82 -1.61
N GLN A 615 10.13 18.71 -2.91
CA GLN A 615 9.92 19.88 -3.77
C GLN A 615 8.43 20.15 -3.97
N LEU A 616 7.90 21.14 -3.25
CA LEU A 616 6.55 21.68 -3.49
C LEU A 616 6.53 22.65 -4.67
N ASN A 617 5.41 22.68 -5.38
CA ASN A 617 5.15 23.68 -6.39
C ASN A 617 4.15 24.71 -5.83
N ALA A 618 4.54 25.98 -5.77
CA ALA A 618 3.78 27.05 -5.10
C ALA A 618 2.39 27.32 -5.73
N GLU A 619 2.19 26.99 -7.01
CA GLU A 619 0.91 27.20 -7.71
C GLU A 619 -0.18 26.19 -7.32
N SER A 620 0.15 25.16 -6.55
CA SER A 620 -0.76 24.05 -6.23
C SER A 620 -1.30 24.07 -4.80
N HIS A 621 -0.90 25.05 -3.99
CA HIS A 621 -1.51 25.23 -2.65
C HIS A 621 -2.92 25.81 -2.78
N PRO A 622 -3.96 25.15 -2.25
CA PRO A 622 -5.23 25.83 -2.00
C PRO A 622 -4.97 26.88 -0.91
N GLN A 623 -5.15 28.16 -1.25
CA GLN A 623 -5.15 29.25 -0.27
C GLN A 623 -6.36 29.16 0.65
#